data_1d140dd3a5c312711dd1176c6d36d558
#
_entry.id   1d140dd3a5c312711dd1176c6d36d558
#
_cell.length_a   1.000
_cell.length_b   1.000
_cell.length_c   1.000
_cell.angle_alpha   90.00
_cell.angle_beta   90.00
_cell.angle_gamma   90.00
#
_symmetry.space_group_name_H-M   'P 1'
#
loop_
_entity.id
_entity.type
_entity.pdbx_description
1 polymer ?
#
loop_
_entity_poly.entity_id
_entity_poly.type
_entity_poly.pdbx_seq_one_letter_code
_entity_poly.pdbx_strand_id
1 'polypeptide(L)'
;MTFILQMYRFICAIFFLAILQGCSWFATRTPEDPSNSGLGFKPPTTPDLVITNLQNAFTDNNAENYILCFTDTLINKNLQFQFTPSGEANARYASLFANWNINNERAAFLSMVSRLEQNSRLLLTLSNSRFDILLPDSAVYVSDYSISVPTVVTAFEKNYVGSMRLTISQIGNGLWGISRWTDSRNPGIDSTLSTWSILKGQYSN
;
A
#
# COMPACT_ATOMS: atom_id res chain seq x y z
N MET A 1 69.06 30.21 -26.68
CA MET A 1 68.65 29.17 -25.64
C MET A 1 67.61 29.69 -24.66
N THR A 2 67.53 30.97 -24.38
CA THR A 2 66.54 31.60 -23.47
C THR A 2 65.10 31.66 -23.97
N PHE A 3 64.91 31.78 -25.29
CA PHE A 3 63.56 31.84 -25.88
C PHE A 3 62.79 30.55 -25.81
N ILE A 4 63.44 29.41 -25.97
CA ILE A 4 62.85 28.05 -25.89
C ILE A 4 62.41 27.77 -24.44
N LEU A 5 63.16 28.20 -23.46
CA LEU A 5 62.86 28.00 -22.02
C LEU A 5 61.64 28.82 -21.57
N GLN A 6 61.47 30.04 -22.14
CA GLN A 6 60.28 30.85 -21.87
C GLN A 6 59.02 30.25 -22.51
N MET A 7 59.14 29.72 -23.70
CA MET A 7 58.01 29.06 -24.38
C MET A 7 57.54 27.79 -23.61
N TYR A 8 58.46 27.01 -23.08
CA TYR A 8 58.13 25.85 -22.24
C TYR A 8 57.42 26.25 -20.95
N ARG A 9 57.86 27.35 -20.31
CA ARG A 9 57.20 27.85 -19.10
C ARG A 9 55.77 28.33 -19.35
N PHE A 10 55.51 28.95 -20.50
CA PHE A 10 54.17 29.39 -20.91
C PHE A 10 53.26 28.22 -21.22
N ILE A 11 53.76 27.17 -21.89
CA ILE A 11 53.00 25.96 -22.22
C ILE A 11 52.66 25.18 -20.94
N CYS A 12 53.59 25.04 -19.98
CA CYS A 12 53.33 24.40 -18.70
C CYS A 12 52.31 25.16 -17.84
N ALA A 13 52.34 26.51 -17.87
CA ALA A 13 51.38 27.33 -17.14
C ALA A 13 49.94 27.19 -17.71
N ILE A 14 49.80 27.14 -19.04
CA ILE A 14 48.49 26.94 -19.70
C ILE A 14 47.97 25.52 -19.41
N PHE A 15 48.85 24.51 -19.41
CA PHE A 15 48.46 23.15 -19.10
C PHE A 15 48.02 22.98 -17.63
N PHE A 16 48.66 23.69 -16.70
CA PHE A 16 48.28 23.70 -15.29
C PHE A 16 46.94 24.43 -15.04
N LEU A 17 46.66 25.51 -15.80
CA LEU A 17 45.36 26.21 -15.73
C LEU A 17 44.20 25.35 -16.29
N ALA A 18 44.44 24.52 -17.29
CA ALA A 18 43.43 23.62 -17.88
C ALA A 18 43.00 22.46 -16.95
N ILE A 19 43.89 22.05 -16.04
CA ILE A 19 43.60 20.95 -15.07
C ILE A 19 42.69 21.48 -13.92
N LEU A 20 42.64 22.77 -13.64
CA LEU A 20 41.82 23.37 -12.58
C LEU A 20 40.33 23.49 -12.94
N GLN A 21 39.95 23.28 -14.20
CA GLN A 21 38.56 23.36 -14.68
C GLN A 21 37.80 22.01 -14.55
N GLY A 22 38.47 20.96 -14.06
CA GLY A 22 37.93 19.61 -14.02
C GLY A 22 36.98 19.26 -12.85
N CYS A 23 36.62 20.20 -11.97
CA CYS A 23 35.85 19.92 -10.76
C CYS A 23 34.35 19.65 -10.96
N SER A 24 33.79 19.78 -12.17
CA SER A 24 32.35 19.53 -12.39
C SER A 24 32.04 18.08 -12.83
N TRP A 25 33.04 17.25 -13.13
CA TRP A 25 32.83 15.87 -13.56
C TRP A 25 32.49 14.90 -12.40
N PHE A 26 32.64 15.35 -11.16
CA PHE A 26 32.27 14.60 -9.97
C PHE A 26 31.13 15.27 -9.19
N ALA A 27 30.29 16.07 -9.85
CA ALA A 27 29.07 16.54 -9.24
C ALA A 27 28.22 15.30 -8.92
N THR A 28 28.16 14.93 -7.65
CA THR A 28 27.21 13.93 -7.18
C THR A 28 25.82 14.41 -7.54
N ARG A 29 25.04 13.52 -8.19
CA ARG A 29 23.64 13.76 -8.50
C ARG A 29 22.96 14.27 -7.23
N THR A 30 22.33 15.44 -7.28
CA THR A 30 21.49 15.89 -6.15
C THR A 30 20.50 14.79 -5.87
N PRO A 31 20.37 14.31 -4.61
CA PRO A 31 19.32 13.35 -4.27
C PRO A 31 18.00 13.93 -4.76
N GLU A 32 17.24 13.15 -5.52
CA GLU A 32 15.87 13.52 -5.83
C GLU A 32 15.14 13.68 -4.50
N ASP A 33 14.43 14.80 -4.33
CA ASP A 33 13.56 14.98 -3.17
C ASP A 33 12.64 13.76 -3.12
N PRO A 34 12.43 13.14 -1.94
CA PRO A 34 11.45 12.08 -1.80
C PRO A 34 10.16 12.59 -2.43
N SER A 35 9.67 11.91 -3.45
CA SER A 35 8.41 12.28 -4.09
C SER A 35 7.30 12.15 -3.03
N ASN A 36 7.01 13.23 -2.32
CA ASN A 36 5.90 13.35 -1.36
C ASN A 36 4.55 13.40 -2.08
N SER A 37 4.40 12.62 -3.14
CA SER A 37 3.18 12.57 -3.94
C SER A 37 2.06 11.72 -3.31
N GLY A 38 2.33 11.06 -2.18
CA GLY A 38 1.36 10.22 -1.47
C GLY A 38 1.34 10.51 0.03
N LEU A 39 0.31 10.02 0.73
CA LEU A 39 0.19 10.11 2.19
C LEU A 39 1.30 9.33 2.93
N GLY A 40 2.03 8.50 2.19
CA GLY A 40 3.17 7.73 2.65
C GLY A 40 2.78 6.55 3.56
N PHE A 41 3.68 5.59 3.67
CA PHE A 41 3.58 4.48 4.62
C PHE A 41 4.40 4.81 5.88
N LYS A 42 3.75 4.73 7.04
CA LYS A 42 4.42 4.91 8.34
C LYS A 42 4.73 3.54 8.95
N PRO A 43 5.93 3.29 9.51
CA PRO A 43 6.19 2.06 10.25
C PRO A 43 5.05 1.80 11.24
N PRO A 44 4.33 0.66 11.15
CA PRO A 44 3.13 0.41 11.95
C PRO A 44 3.52 -0.04 13.37
N THR A 45 3.99 0.88 14.20
CA THR A 45 4.40 0.64 15.59
C THR A 45 3.23 0.56 16.56
N THR A 46 2.02 0.87 16.10
CA THR A 46 0.76 0.72 16.84
C THR A 46 -0.33 0.16 15.92
N PRO A 47 -1.37 -0.50 16.47
CA PRO A 47 -2.51 -0.96 15.66
C PRO A 47 -3.21 0.16 14.88
N ASP A 48 -3.31 1.38 15.43
CA ASP A 48 -3.92 2.54 14.74
C ASP A 48 -3.16 2.93 13.47
N LEU A 49 -1.82 2.83 13.50
CA LEU A 49 -1.00 3.12 12.31
C LEU A 49 -1.22 2.10 11.19
N VAL A 50 -1.55 0.84 11.51
CA VAL A 50 -1.96 -0.15 10.49
C VAL A 50 -3.22 0.31 9.78
N ILE A 51 -4.23 0.79 10.52
CA ILE A 51 -5.49 1.28 9.95
C ILE A 51 -5.25 2.55 9.11
N THR A 52 -4.45 3.48 9.62
CA THR A 52 -4.06 4.69 8.88
C THR A 52 -3.36 4.35 7.57
N ASN A 53 -2.40 3.42 7.59
CA ASN A 53 -1.69 2.97 6.40
C ASN A 53 -2.62 2.29 5.40
N LEU A 54 -3.59 1.50 5.88
CA LEU A 54 -4.60 0.86 5.03
C LEU A 54 -5.42 1.91 4.25
N GLN A 55 -5.90 2.96 4.91
CA GLN A 55 -6.64 4.05 4.27
C GLN A 55 -5.76 4.85 3.29
N ASN A 56 -4.52 5.15 3.69
CA ASN A 56 -3.56 5.85 2.84
C ASN A 56 -3.24 5.05 1.57
N ALA A 57 -3.05 3.72 1.68
CA ALA A 57 -2.76 2.86 0.55
C ALA A 57 -3.89 2.88 -0.51
N PHE A 58 -5.16 2.98 -0.07
CA PHE A 58 -6.30 3.18 -0.97
C PHE A 58 -6.21 4.53 -1.67
N THR A 59 -6.07 5.62 -0.93
CA THR A 59 -6.02 6.98 -1.48
C THR A 59 -4.84 7.17 -2.43
N ASP A 60 -3.71 6.51 -2.16
CA ASP A 60 -2.50 6.58 -2.98
C ASP A 60 -2.51 5.56 -4.14
N ASN A 61 -3.53 4.69 -4.26
CA ASN A 61 -3.60 3.57 -5.21
C ASN A 61 -2.35 2.67 -5.12
N ASN A 62 -1.76 2.51 -3.94
CA ASN A 62 -0.47 1.87 -3.74
C ASN A 62 -0.62 0.45 -3.22
N ALA A 63 -0.48 -0.53 -4.11
CA ALA A 63 -0.61 -1.94 -3.78
C ALA A 63 0.48 -2.45 -2.82
N GLU A 64 1.70 -1.91 -2.90
CA GLU A 64 2.79 -2.33 -2.01
C GLU A 64 2.51 -1.86 -0.58
N ASN A 65 2.12 -0.59 -0.39
CA ASN A 65 1.71 -0.07 0.91
C ASN A 65 0.49 -0.81 1.47
N TYR A 66 -0.46 -1.20 0.58
CA TYR A 66 -1.61 -2.00 0.97
C TYR A 66 -1.18 -3.34 1.56
N ILE A 67 -0.29 -4.07 0.89
CA ILE A 67 0.19 -5.38 1.33
C ILE A 67 1.04 -5.30 2.59
N LEU A 68 1.80 -4.22 2.79
CA LEU A 68 2.57 -4.00 4.02
C LEU A 68 1.69 -3.83 5.27
N CYS A 69 0.37 -3.63 5.11
CA CYS A 69 -0.57 -3.61 6.24
C CYS A 69 -0.89 -5.02 6.79
N PHE A 70 -0.54 -6.09 6.07
CA PHE A 70 -0.91 -7.46 6.44
C PHE A 70 0.29 -8.26 6.96
N THR A 71 -0.01 -9.35 7.67
CA THR A 71 1.03 -10.29 8.07
C THR A 71 1.45 -11.16 6.89
N ASP A 72 2.77 -11.36 6.74
CA ASP A 72 3.35 -12.22 5.73
C ASP A 72 4.19 -13.32 6.39
N THR A 73 4.02 -14.55 5.94
CA THR A 73 4.81 -15.70 6.38
C THR A 73 6.30 -15.58 6.08
N LEU A 74 6.69 -14.72 5.13
CA LEU A 74 8.09 -14.40 4.86
C LEU A 74 8.72 -13.61 6.02
N ILE A 75 7.92 -12.79 6.73
CA ILE A 75 8.37 -11.99 7.87
C ILE A 75 8.18 -12.77 9.17
N ASN A 76 7.04 -13.44 9.33
CA ASN A 76 6.73 -14.25 10.51
C ASN A 76 6.10 -15.59 10.12
N LYS A 77 6.89 -16.67 10.16
CA LYS A 77 6.48 -18.02 9.73
C LYS A 77 5.24 -18.56 10.45
N ASN A 78 4.95 -18.06 11.64
CA ASN A 78 3.85 -18.54 12.47
C ASN A 78 2.57 -17.71 12.33
N LEU A 79 2.59 -16.63 11.55
CA LEU A 79 1.48 -15.68 11.47
C LEU A 79 1.06 -15.44 10.03
N GLN A 80 0.29 -16.40 9.50
CA GLN A 80 -0.28 -16.28 8.15
C GLN A 80 -1.54 -15.43 8.16
N PHE A 81 -1.68 -14.52 7.19
CA PHE A 81 -2.90 -13.79 6.95
C PHE A 81 -4.07 -14.73 6.60
N GLN A 82 -5.21 -14.49 7.22
CA GLN A 82 -6.46 -15.24 7.01
C GLN A 82 -7.60 -14.28 6.67
N PHE A 83 -8.36 -14.61 5.62
CA PHE A 83 -9.52 -13.85 5.21
C PHE A 83 -10.79 -14.72 5.30
N THR A 84 -11.84 -14.17 5.90
CA THR A 84 -13.17 -14.75 5.94
C THR A 84 -14.13 -13.85 5.17
N PRO A 85 -14.63 -14.27 4.00
CA PRO A 85 -15.53 -13.47 3.19
C PRO A 85 -16.93 -13.39 3.79
N SER A 86 -17.72 -12.41 3.34
CA SER A 86 -19.14 -12.34 3.64
C SER A 86 -19.89 -13.58 3.13
N GLY A 87 -21.00 -13.92 3.77
CA GLY A 87 -21.79 -15.11 3.40
C GLY A 87 -22.21 -15.14 1.92
N GLU A 88 -22.61 -13.98 1.38
CA GLU A 88 -22.96 -13.83 -0.04
C GLU A 88 -21.75 -14.08 -0.97
N ALA A 89 -20.61 -13.47 -0.65
CA ALA A 89 -19.40 -13.64 -1.44
C ALA A 89 -18.89 -15.08 -1.36
N ASN A 90 -18.97 -15.71 -0.18
CA ASN A 90 -18.61 -17.11 -0.01
C ASN A 90 -19.51 -18.04 -0.85
N ALA A 91 -20.80 -17.76 -0.94
CA ALA A 91 -21.71 -18.52 -1.79
C ALA A 91 -21.39 -18.36 -3.28
N ARG A 92 -21.03 -17.14 -3.72
CA ARG A 92 -20.77 -16.80 -5.12
C ARG A 92 -19.38 -17.20 -5.61
N TYR A 93 -18.37 -17.11 -4.74
CA TYR A 93 -16.95 -17.27 -5.06
C TYR A 93 -16.26 -18.29 -4.14
N ALA A 94 -16.96 -19.37 -3.73
CA ALA A 94 -16.46 -20.34 -2.75
C ALA A 94 -15.06 -20.88 -3.09
N SER A 95 -14.85 -21.29 -4.35
CA SER A 95 -13.56 -21.83 -4.81
C SER A 95 -12.42 -20.82 -4.75
N LEU A 96 -12.72 -19.55 -4.99
CA LEU A 96 -11.73 -18.46 -4.93
C LEU A 96 -11.29 -18.20 -3.49
N PHE A 97 -12.25 -18.14 -2.55
CA PHE A 97 -11.95 -17.81 -1.16
C PHE A 97 -11.46 -19.01 -0.32
N ALA A 98 -11.61 -20.24 -0.81
CA ALA A 98 -11.13 -21.44 -0.09
C ALA A 98 -9.62 -21.40 0.22
N ASN A 99 -8.82 -20.77 -0.63
CA ASN A 99 -7.36 -20.66 -0.48
C ASN A 99 -6.88 -19.20 -0.56
N TRP A 100 -7.72 -18.26 -0.11
CA TRP A 100 -7.38 -16.85 -0.16
C TRP A 100 -6.18 -16.52 0.73
N ASN A 101 -5.20 -15.85 0.17
CA ASN A 101 -3.96 -15.50 0.85
C ASN A 101 -3.46 -14.11 0.42
N ILE A 102 -2.29 -13.71 0.92
CA ILE A 102 -1.71 -12.39 0.67
C ILE A 102 -1.44 -12.10 -0.81
N ASN A 103 -1.12 -13.13 -1.61
CA ASN A 103 -0.91 -12.95 -3.05
C ASN A 103 -2.23 -12.65 -3.78
N ASN A 104 -3.34 -13.27 -3.33
CA ASN A 104 -4.67 -12.96 -3.84
C ASN A 104 -5.09 -11.53 -3.47
N GLU A 105 -4.78 -11.07 -2.23
CA GLU A 105 -4.99 -9.67 -1.82
C GLU A 105 -4.25 -8.70 -2.74
N ARG A 106 -2.96 -8.94 -3.01
CA ARG A 106 -2.14 -8.14 -3.91
C ARG A 106 -2.74 -8.10 -5.32
N ALA A 107 -3.07 -9.27 -5.87
CA ALA A 107 -3.61 -9.39 -7.22
C ALA A 107 -4.95 -8.65 -7.38
N ALA A 108 -5.87 -8.81 -6.42
CA ALA A 108 -7.16 -8.12 -6.43
C ALA A 108 -6.98 -6.60 -6.34
N PHE A 109 -6.10 -6.10 -5.47
CA PHE A 109 -5.85 -4.66 -5.33
C PHE A 109 -5.22 -4.08 -6.60
N LEU A 110 -4.21 -4.73 -7.17
CA LEU A 110 -3.59 -4.32 -8.45
C LEU A 110 -4.62 -4.31 -9.58
N SER A 111 -5.51 -5.31 -9.63
CA SER A 111 -6.59 -5.38 -10.61
C SER A 111 -7.59 -4.22 -10.44
N MET A 112 -7.93 -3.82 -9.21
CA MET A 112 -8.73 -2.62 -8.96
C MET A 112 -8.05 -1.36 -9.48
N VAL A 113 -6.80 -1.14 -9.10
CA VAL A 113 -6.03 0.05 -9.50
C VAL A 113 -5.87 0.15 -11.02
N SER A 114 -5.62 -0.98 -11.70
CA SER A 114 -5.44 -1.01 -13.16
C SER A 114 -6.70 -0.68 -13.96
N ARG A 115 -7.87 -0.76 -13.34
CA ARG A 115 -9.17 -0.51 -13.97
C ARG A 115 -9.83 0.79 -13.51
N LEU A 116 -9.10 1.66 -12.83
CA LEU A 116 -9.61 2.98 -12.45
C LEU A 116 -9.78 3.91 -13.65
N GLU A 117 -10.74 4.79 -13.57
CA GLU A 117 -10.85 5.95 -14.47
C GLU A 117 -9.59 6.82 -14.36
N GLN A 118 -9.23 7.50 -15.44
CA GLN A 118 -8.03 8.33 -15.49
C GLN A 118 -8.04 9.38 -14.35
N ASN A 119 -6.92 9.51 -13.64
CA ASN A 119 -6.73 10.43 -12.51
C ASN A 119 -7.67 10.18 -11.30
N SER A 120 -8.33 9.03 -11.26
CA SER A 120 -9.18 8.65 -10.13
C SER A 120 -8.40 7.93 -9.04
N ARG A 121 -8.96 7.91 -7.84
CA ARG A 121 -8.41 7.25 -6.67
C ARG A 121 -9.43 6.34 -6.01
N LEU A 122 -8.95 5.26 -5.43
CA LEU A 122 -9.74 4.48 -4.49
C LEU A 122 -9.98 5.31 -3.23
N LEU A 123 -11.16 5.17 -2.64
CA LEU A 123 -11.47 5.81 -1.37
C LEU A 123 -12.02 4.78 -0.39
N LEU A 124 -11.39 4.66 0.77
CA LEU A 124 -11.84 3.87 1.91
C LEU A 124 -12.25 4.81 3.05
N THR A 125 -13.53 4.86 3.33
CA THR A 125 -14.08 5.60 4.47
C THR A 125 -14.48 4.61 5.56
N LEU A 126 -14.04 4.86 6.79
CA LEU A 126 -14.35 4.07 7.97
C LEU A 126 -15.25 4.85 8.91
N SER A 127 -16.23 4.17 9.49
CA SER A 127 -17.19 4.76 10.44
C SER A 127 -17.50 3.78 11.57
N ASN A 128 -18.03 4.27 12.70
CA ASN A 128 -18.31 3.45 13.88
C ASN A 128 -17.12 2.63 14.36
N SER A 129 -15.91 3.18 14.16
CA SER A 129 -14.64 2.52 14.40
C SER A 129 -14.30 2.44 15.87
N ARG A 130 -13.82 1.27 16.32
CA ARG A 130 -13.32 1.09 17.68
C ARG A 130 -12.39 -0.12 17.78
N PHE A 131 -11.59 -0.15 18.83
CA PHE A 131 -10.92 -1.37 19.27
C PHE A 131 -11.80 -2.07 20.30
N ASP A 132 -12.32 -3.26 19.98
CA ASP A 132 -13.04 -4.12 20.94
C ASP A 132 -12.10 -4.76 21.94
N ILE A 133 -10.87 -5.07 21.52
CA ILE A 133 -9.82 -5.69 22.32
C ILE A 133 -8.51 -4.97 22.01
N LEU A 134 -7.73 -4.66 23.04
CA LEU A 134 -6.39 -4.12 22.92
C LEU A 134 -5.48 -4.80 23.95
N LEU A 135 -4.63 -5.70 23.48
CA LEU A 135 -3.65 -6.45 24.27
C LEU A 135 -2.23 -6.05 23.85
N PRO A 136 -1.20 -6.40 24.62
CA PRO A 136 0.19 -6.04 24.28
C PRO A 136 0.69 -6.59 22.93
N ASP A 137 0.15 -7.71 22.46
CA ASP A 137 0.58 -8.43 21.25
C ASP A 137 -0.49 -8.58 20.18
N SER A 138 -1.74 -8.20 20.49
CA SER A 138 -2.88 -8.31 19.57
C SER A 138 -3.95 -7.28 19.86
N ALA A 139 -4.64 -6.84 18.82
CA ALA A 139 -5.78 -5.94 18.90
C ALA A 139 -6.88 -6.42 17.98
N VAL A 140 -8.13 -6.19 18.36
CA VAL A 140 -9.30 -6.44 17.51
C VAL A 140 -9.96 -5.11 17.21
N TYR A 141 -9.91 -4.73 15.95
CA TYR A 141 -10.53 -3.53 15.43
C TYR A 141 -11.82 -3.87 14.68
N VAL A 142 -12.87 -3.12 14.91
CA VAL A 142 -14.14 -3.22 14.20
C VAL A 142 -14.53 -1.87 13.62
N SER A 143 -15.09 -1.89 12.42
CA SER A 143 -15.55 -0.69 11.74
C SER A 143 -16.59 -1.04 10.68
N ASP A 144 -17.50 -0.14 10.44
CA ASP A 144 -18.23 -0.08 9.18
C ASP A 144 -17.35 0.58 8.13
N TYR A 145 -17.54 0.22 6.87
CA TYR A 145 -16.77 0.80 5.77
C TYR A 145 -17.66 1.16 4.58
N SER A 146 -17.19 2.14 3.83
CA SER A 146 -17.63 2.45 2.48
C SER A 146 -16.41 2.56 1.58
N ILE A 147 -16.44 1.84 0.44
CA ILE A 147 -15.37 1.89 -0.57
C ILE A 147 -15.95 2.47 -1.85
N SER A 148 -15.26 3.46 -2.41
CA SER A 148 -15.53 3.98 -3.76
C SER A 148 -14.43 3.54 -4.71
N VAL A 149 -14.83 2.92 -5.84
CA VAL A 149 -13.97 2.41 -6.91
C VAL A 149 -14.43 3.00 -8.22
N PRO A 150 -13.97 4.20 -8.61
CA PRO A 150 -14.32 4.82 -9.89
C PRO A 150 -13.67 4.04 -11.04
N THR A 151 -14.32 2.95 -11.45
CA THR A 151 -13.83 2.00 -12.44
C THR A 151 -14.37 2.28 -13.84
N VAL A 152 -13.55 2.01 -14.87
CA VAL A 152 -13.96 2.03 -16.28
C VAL A 152 -14.82 0.82 -16.67
N VAL A 153 -14.87 -0.22 -15.82
CA VAL A 153 -15.66 -1.43 -16.07
C VAL A 153 -17.11 -1.18 -15.72
N THR A 154 -17.95 -0.95 -16.71
CA THR A 154 -19.36 -0.57 -16.55
C THR A 154 -20.22 -1.66 -15.89
N ALA A 155 -19.80 -2.92 -15.95
CA ALA A 155 -20.50 -4.06 -15.32
C ALA A 155 -20.22 -4.20 -13.82
N PHE A 156 -19.26 -3.43 -13.28
CA PHE A 156 -18.91 -3.50 -11.87
C PHE A 156 -19.56 -2.37 -11.08
N GLU A 157 -19.89 -2.65 -9.83
CA GLU A 157 -20.33 -1.62 -8.90
C GLU A 157 -19.19 -0.62 -8.64
N LYS A 158 -19.56 0.62 -8.35
CA LYS A 158 -18.58 1.66 -7.99
C LYS A 158 -18.48 1.88 -6.49
N ASN A 159 -19.48 1.42 -5.73
CA ASN A 159 -19.54 1.61 -4.28
C ASN A 159 -19.85 0.27 -3.59
N TYR A 160 -19.12 0.02 -2.49
CA TYR A 160 -19.25 -1.17 -1.68
C TYR A 160 -19.33 -0.78 -0.21
N VAL A 161 -20.17 -1.46 0.56
CA VAL A 161 -20.38 -1.16 1.98
C VAL A 161 -20.49 -2.44 2.80
N GLY A 162 -20.14 -2.35 4.07
CA GLY A 162 -20.26 -3.46 5.00
C GLY A 162 -19.61 -3.14 6.33
N SER A 163 -19.37 -4.19 7.10
CA SER A 163 -18.64 -4.12 8.36
C SER A 163 -17.43 -5.06 8.30
N MET A 164 -16.34 -4.64 8.91
CA MET A 164 -15.14 -5.45 9.01
C MET A 164 -14.71 -5.65 10.46
N ARG A 165 -14.15 -6.84 10.73
CA ARG A 165 -13.47 -7.16 11.97
C ARG A 165 -12.04 -7.58 11.62
N LEU A 166 -11.07 -6.83 12.12
CA LEU A 166 -9.66 -7.10 11.91
C LEU A 166 -9.01 -7.56 13.20
N THR A 167 -8.24 -8.65 13.14
CA THR A 167 -7.25 -8.94 14.19
C THR A 167 -5.91 -8.42 13.69
N ILE A 168 -5.32 -7.52 14.48
CA ILE A 168 -4.03 -6.89 14.22
C ILE A 168 -3.05 -7.44 15.23
N SER A 169 -1.97 -8.05 14.79
CA SER A 169 -1.02 -8.77 15.64
C SER A 169 0.39 -8.21 15.48
N GLN A 170 1.20 -8.33 16.54
CA GLN A 170 2.62 -8.04 16.42
C GLN A 170 3.32 -9.03 15.49
N ILE A 171 4.08 -8.50 14.53
CA ILE A 171 4.82 -9.31 13.52
C ILE A 171 6.31 -9.43 13.81
N GLY A 172 6.78 -8.84 14.87
CA GLY A 172 8.18 -8.76 15.28
C GLY A 172 8.73 -7.33 15.20
N ASN A 173 9.85 -7.09 15.87
CA ASN A 173 10.52 -5.77 15.93
C ASN A 173 9.61 -4.61 16.36
N GLY A 174 8.58 -4.89 17.13
CA GLY A 174 7.59 -3.89 17.59
C GLY A 174 6.64 -3.41 16.49
N LEU A 175 6.58 -4.06 15.34
CA LEU A 175 5.67 -3.73 14.26
C LEU A 175 4.39 -4.57 14.31
N TRP A 176 3.31 -4.03 13.73
CA TRP A 176 1.98 -4.62 13.71
C TRP A 176 1.49 -4.84 12.29
N GLY A 177 0.63 -5.86 12.10
CA GLY A 177 0.00 -6.16 10.81
C GLY A 177 -1.32 -6.90 10.98
N ILE A 178 -2.21 -6.79 9.99
CA ILE A 178 -3.50 -7.48 9.95
C ILE A 178 -3.24 -8.97 9.75
N SER A 179 -3.57 -9.79 10.74
CA SER A 179 -3.43 -11.25 10.69
C SER A 179 -4.72 -11.96 10.33
N ARG A 180 -5.88 -11.37 10.67
CA ARG A 180 -7.19 -11.90 10.29
C ARG A 180 -8.11 -10.78 9.86
N TRP A 181 -8.93 -11.06 8.86
CA TRP A 181 -9.98 -10.17 8.39
C TRP A 181 -11.26 -10.95 8.18
N THR A 182 -12.31 -10.57 8.87
CA THR A 182 -13.67 -11.03 8.61
C THR A 182 -14.46 -9.89 8.00
N ASP A 183 -15.05 -10.12 6.84
CA ASP A 183 -15.94 -9.20 6.15
C ASP A 183 -17.39 -9.65 6.32
N SER A 184 -18.28 -8.72 6.49
CA SER A 184 -19.70 -8.99 6.67
C SER A 184 -20.58 -7.88 6.09
N ARG A 185 -21.78 -8.28 5.67
CA ARG A 185 -22.82 -7.31 5.33
C ARG A 185 -23.28 -6.61 6.62
N ASN A 186 -23.46 -5.29 6.56
CA ASN A 186 -24.08 -4.54 7.65
C ASN A 186 -25.56 -4.29 7.34
N PRO A 187 -26.49 -4.89 8.07
CA PRO A 187 -27.92 -4.74 7.82
C PRO A 187 -28.46 -3.32 8.10
N GLY A 188 -27.68 -2.50 8.83
CA GLY A 188 -28.02 -1.09 9.09
C GLY A 188 -27.60 -0.11 7.99
N ILE A 189 -26.88 -0.58 6.97
CA ILE A 189 -26.45 0.19 5.81
C ILE A 189 -27.23 -0.28 4.58
N ASP A 190 -27.20 0.49 3.50
CA ASP A 190 -27.90 0.17 2.25
C ASP A 190 -27.63 -1.28 1.79
N SER A 191 -28.66 -2.10 1.87
CA SER A 191 -28.58 -3.52 1.53
C SER A 191 -28.50 -3.80 0.02
N THR A 192 -28.61 -2.76 -0.83
CA THR A 192 -28.50 -2.88 -2.29
C THR A 192 -27.05 -2.91 -2.74
N LEU A 193 -26.12 -2.39 -1.92
CA LEU A 193 -24.70 -2.36 -2.24
C LEU A 193 -24.00 -3.65 -1.78
N SER A 194 -23.01 -4.08 -2.54
CA SER A 194 -22.21 -5.26 -2.27
C SER A 194 -21.12 -5.00 -1.22
N THR A 195 -20.58 -6.09 -0.65
CA THR A 195 -19.50 -6.05 0.35
C THR A 195 -18.12 -6.02 -0.30
N TRP A 196 -17.09 -5.74 0.52
CA TRP A 196 -15.69 -5.80 0.10
C TRP A 196 -15.28 -7.20 -0.41
N SER A 197 -15.86 -8.25 0.15
CA SER A 197 -15.64 -9.61 -0.37
C SER A 197 -16.14 -9.77 -1.81
N ILE A 198 -17.30 -9.20 -2.15
CA ILE A 198 -17.81 -9.20 -3.53
C ILE A 198 -16.85 -8.39 -4.43
N LEU A 199 -16.39 -7.21 -3.99
CA LEU A 199 -15.38 -6.43 -4.69
C LEU A 199 -14.14 -7.28 -5.00
N LYS A 200 -13.56 -7.96 -4.00
CA LYS A 200 -12.41 -8.86 -4.20
C LYS A 200 -12.71 -9.95 -5.24
N GLY A 201 -13.87 -10.57 -5.14
CA GLY A 201 -14.30 -11.61 -6.09
C GLY A 201 -14.43 -11.11 -7.53
N GLN A 202 -14.97 -9.91 -7.73
CA GLN A 202 -15.12 -9.30 -9.05
C GLN A 202 -13.77 -8.95 -9.70
N TYR A 203 -12.82 -8.48 -8.92
CA TYR A 203 -11.51 -8.06 -9.42
C TYR A 203 -10.46 -9.19 -9.47
N SER A 204 -10.81 -10.39 -9.04
CA SER A 204 -9.95 -11.58 -9.08
C SER A 204 -10.31 -12.57 -10.20
N ASN A 205 -11.37 -12.29 -10.96
CA ASN A 205 -11.81 -13.09 -12.10
C ASN A 205 -11.42 -12.46 -13.43
#